data_37195386b47c57aaec175de1179970a5
#
_entry.id   37195386b47c57aaec175de1179970a5
#
_cell.length_a   1.000
_cell.length_b   1.000
_cell.length_c   1.000
_cell.angle_alpha   90.00
_cell.angle_beta   90.00
_cell.angle_gamma   90.00
#
_symmetry.space_group_name_H-M   'P 1'
#
loop_
_entity.id
_entity.type
_entity.pdbx_description
1 polymer ?
#
loop_
_entity_poly.entity_id
_entity_poly.type
_entity_poly.pdbx_seq_one_letter_code
_entity_poly.pdbx_strand_id
1 'polypeptide(L)'
;RYRYDADGLCTARVNGLEETILYSRDAAGRLAEVISPEGKTQYAYDKSGRLTGIFSPDGTSQRTGYDERGRVNVTTQGRRAIEYHYPDEHTVIRCILPPEDERDRHPDESLLKTTYRYNAAGELTEVILPGDETLTFSRDEAGREVLRHSNRGFACEQ
;
A
#
# COMPACT_ATOMS: atom_id res chain seq x y z
N ARG A 1 -14.00 -26.69 -10.43
CA ARG A 1 -14.53 -27.36 -9.23
C ARG A 1 -13.96 -26.70 -7.99
N TYR A 2 -14.74 -26.71 -6.90
CA TYR A 2 -14.31 -26.18 -5.61
C TYR A 2 -14.46 -27.25 -4.54
N ARG A 3 -13.60 -27.22 -3.52
CA ARG A 3 -13.71 -28.00 -2.31
C ARG A 3 -13.78 -27.08 -1.11
N TYR A 4 -14.54 -27.45 -0.11
CA TYR A 4 -14.79 -26.67 1.09
C TYR A 4 -14.54 -27.57 2.32
N ASP A 5 -14.15 -26.94 3.42
CA ASP A 5 -14.09 -27.59 4.73
C ASP A 5 -15.46 -27.65 5.41
N ALA A 6 -15.50 -28.15 6.66
CA ALA A 6 -16.71 -28.26 7.45
C ALA A 6 -17.35 -26.89 7.80
N ASP A 7 -16.55 -25.82 7.80
CA ASP A 7 -16.97 -24.45 8.09
C ASP A 7 -17.41 -23.71 6.83
N GLY A 8 -17.42 -24.39 5.67
CA GLY A 8 -17.83 -23.81 4.38
C GLY A 8 -16.75 -22.94 3.73
N LEU A 9 -15.51 -22.95 4.21
CA LEU A 9 -14.40 -22.21 3.65
C LEU A 9 -13.76 -22.99 2.49
N CYS A 10 -13.48 -22.31 1.37
CA CYS A 10 -12.84 -22.94 0.22
C CYS A 10 -11.41 -23.40 0.57
N THR A 11 -11.13 -24.69 0.39
CA THR A 11 -9.82 -25.32 0.60
C THR A 11 -9.10 -25.65 -0.69
N ALA A 12 -9.84 -25.80 -1.81
CA ALA A 12 -9.23 -26.03 -3.11
C ALA A 12 -10.11 -25.53 -4.26
N ARG A 13 -9.46 -25.08 -5.32
CA ARG A 13 -10.08 -24.74 -6.61
C ARG A 13 -9.35 -25.51 -7.72
N VAL A 14 -10.11 -26.17 -8.62
CA VAL A 14 -9.58 -26.79 -9.84
C VAL A 14 -10.16 -26.05 -11.04
N ASN A 15 -9.31 -25.55 -11.94
CA ASN A 15 -9.72 -24.84 -13.17
C ASN A 15 -10.07 -25.83 -14.30
N GLY A 16 -10.37 -25.31 -15.49
CA GLY A 16 -10.71 -26.12 -16.70
C GLY A 16 -9.52 -26.86 -17.29
N LEU A 17 -8.28 -26.53 -16.92
CA LEU A 17 -7.03 -27.17 -17.30
C LEU A 17 -6.56 -28.20 -16.25
N GLU A 18 -7.42 -28.54 -15.28
CA GLU A 18 -7.14 -29.43 -14.13
C GLU A 18 -6.04 -28.93 -13.18
N GLU A 19 -5.62 -27.69 -13.32
CA GLU A 19 -4.70 -27.07 -12.36
C GLU A 19 -5.40 -26.83 -11.02
N THR A 20 -4.72 -27.24 -9.95
CA THR A 20 -5.26 -27.14 -8.60
C THR A 20 -4.60 -26.01 -7.83
N ILE A 21 -5.42 -25.16 -7.19
CA ILE A 21 -4.98 -24.17 -6.22
C ILE A 21 -5.50 -24.61 -4.85
N LEU A 22 -4.60 -24.70 -3.88
CA LEU A 22 -4.92 -25.06 -2.49
C LEU A 22 -4.84 -23.83 -1.60
N TYR A 23 -5.76 -23.76 -0.64
CA TYR A 23 -5.85 -22.66 0.33
C TYR A 23 -5.73 -23.24 1.74
N SER A 24 -4.78 -22.74 2.51
CA SER A 24 -4.63 -23.03 3.93
C SER A 24 -4.88 -21.80 4.78
N ARG A 25 -5.45 -22.01 5.97
CA ARG A 25 -5.81 -20.94 6.89
C ARG A 25 -5.08 -21.12 8.21
N ASP A 26 -4.89 -20.01 8.92
CA ASP A 26 -4.39 -20.03 10.28
C ASP A 26 -5.52 -20.39 11.30
N ALA A 27 -5.15 -20.49 12.58
CA ALA A 27 -6.09 -20.79 13.64
C ALA A 27 -7.22 -19.74 13.83
N ALA A 28 -7.05 -18.54 13.29
CA ALA A 28 -8.07 -17.48 13.27
C ALA A 28 -8.94 -17.50 12.00
N GLY A 29 -8.78 -18.51 11.12
CA GLY A 29 -9.53 -18.63 9.86
C GLY A 29 -9.02 -17.76 8.73
N ARG A 30 -7.92 -17.01 8.91
CA ARG A 30 -7.34 -16.12 7.91
C ARG A 30 -6.51 -16.92 6.92
N LEU A 31 -6.46 -16.48 5.65
CA LEU A 31 -5.66 -17.13 4.61
C LEU A 31 -4.17 -17.08 4.98
N ALA A 32 -3.57 -18.23 5.24
CA ALA A 32 -2.16 -18.34 5.62
C ALA A 32 -1.27 -18.73 4.43
N GLU A 33 -1.79 -19.55 3.52
CA GLU A 33 -1.01 -20.06 2.40
C GLU A 33 -1.90 -20.34 1.19
N VAL A 34 -1.36 -20.07 0.00
CA VAL A 34 -1.93 -20.48 -1.29
C VAL A 34 -0.85 -21.26 -2.04
N ILE A 35 -1.17 -22.48 -2.45
CA ILE A 35 -0.32 -23.28 -3.31
C ILE A 35 -0.96 -23.37 -4.69
N SER A 36 -0.24 -22.90 -5.71
CA SER A 36 -0.64 -22.93 -7.11
C SER A 36 0.42 -23.68 -7.95
N PRO A 37 0.20 -23.93 -9.23
CA PRO A 37 1.22 -24.49 -10.12
C PRO A 37 2.50 -23.64 -10.19
N GLU A 38 2.39 -22.32 -9.97
CA GLU A 38 3.53 -21.40 -9.95
C GLU A 38 4.32 -21.46 -8.64
N GLY A 39 3.78 -22.10 -7.60
CA GLY A 39 4.41 -22.28 -6.30
C GLY A 39 3.56 -21.82 -5.14
N LYS A 40 4.23 -21.52 -4.03
CA LYS A 40 3.63 -21.21 -2.75
C LYS A 40 3.70 -19.72 -2.41
N THR A 41 2.54 -19.11 -2.12
CA THR A 41 2.42 -17.79 -1.53
C THR A 41 2.03 -17.90 -0.06
N GLN A 42 2.71 -17.19 0.83
CA GLN A 42 2.43 -17.16 2.27
C GLN A 42 2.00 -15.77 2.71
N TYR A 43 1.11 -15.73 3.70
CA TYR A 43 0.55 -14.51 4.27
C TYR A 43 0.85 -14.45 5.77
N ALA A 44 1.33 -13.31 6.25
CA ALA A 44 1.59 -13.06 7.65
C ALA A 44 0.68 -11.95 8.18
N TYR A 45 0.29 -12.07 9.45
CA TYR A 45 -0.60 -11.13 10.11
C TYR A 45 -0.05 -10.73 11.48
N ASP A 46 -0.39 -9.54 11.92
CA ASP A 46 -0.12 -9.12 13.28
C ASP A 46 -1.18 -9.65 14.27
N LYS A 47 -0.98 -9.33 15.56
CA LYS A 47 -1.89 -9.72 16.64
C LYS A 47 -3.29 -9.11 16.52
N SER A 48 -3.43 -8.00 15.77
CA SER A 48 -4.70 -7.32 15.50
C SER A 48 -5.39 -7.87 14.24
N GLY A 49 -4.81 -8.86 13.56
CA GLY A 49 -5.36 -9.47 12.34
C GLY A 49 -5.04 -8.71 11.05
N ARG A 50 -4.20 -7.69 11.09
CA ARG A 50 -3.83 -6.91 9.90
C ARG A 50 -2.73 -7.63 9.13
N LEU A 51 -2.81 -7.62 7.80
CA LEU A 51 -1.82 -8.25 6.91
C LEU A 51 -0.48 -7.51 7.00
N THR A 52 0.58 -8.21 7.43
CA THR A 52 1.93 -7.66 7.57
C THR A 52 2.93 -8.21 6.56
N GLY A 53 2.60 -9.28 5.86
CA GLY A 53 3.51 -9.85 4.87
C GLY A 53 2.83 -10.71 3.82
N ILE A 54 3.36 -10.64 2.59
CA ILE A 54 3.08 -11.55 1.48
C ILE A 54 4.43 -12.03 0.96
N PHE A 55 4.61 -13.34 0.87
CA PHE A 55 5.84 -14.00 0.40
C PHE A 55 5.49 -14.83 -0.82
N SER A 56 5.97 -14.43 -1.98
CA SER A 56 5.66 -15.05 -3.27
C SER A 56 6.62 -16.18 -3.63
N PRO A 57 6.22 -17.13 -4.50
CA PRO A 57 7.05 -18.27 -4.88
C PRO A 57 8.31 -17.90 -5.65
N ASP A 58 8.34 -16.72 -6.29
CA ASP A 58 9.51 -16.17 -7.00
C ASP A 58 10.56 -15.56 -6.05
N GLY A 59 10.36 -15.66 -4.73
CA GLY A 59 11.23 -15.09 -3.70
C GLY A 59 10.97 -13.61 -3.42
N THR A 60 10.05 -12.97 -4.12
CA THR A 60 9.65 -11.60 -3.78
C THR A 60 8.86 -11.56 -2.49
N SER A 61 8.99 -10.47 -1.75
CA SER A 61 8.21 -10.24 -0.54
C SER A 61 7.68 -8.81 -0.50
N GLN A 62 6.48 -8.69 0.03
CA GLN A 62 5.87 -7.42 0.39
C GLN A 62 5.62 -7.42 1.89
N ARG A 63 5.98 -6.34 2.58
CA ARG A 63 5.72 -6.19 4.02
C ARG A 63 5.01 -4.87 4.26
N THR A 64 4.13 -4.86 5.26
CA THR A 64 3.38 -3.68 5.69
C THR A 64 3.49 -3.55 7.21
N GLY A 65 3.97 -2.41 7.67
CA GLY A 65 3.96 -2.01 9.06
C GLY A 65 2.82 -1.03 9.34
N TYR A 66 2.42 -0.94 10.60
CA TYR A 66 1.32 -0.08 11.04
C TYR A 66 1.73 0.71 12.28
N ASP A 67 1.23 1.93 12.39
CA ASP A 67 1.38 2.73 13.60
C ASP A 67 0.40 2.27 14.71
N GLU A 68 0.49 2.90 15.89
CA GLU A 68 -0.37 2.60 17.05
C GLU A 68 -1.85 2.86 16.78
N ARG A 69 -2.18 3.75 15.82
CA ARG A 69 -3.55 4.04 15.39
C ARG A 69 -4.06 3.10 14.30
N GLY A 70 -3.23 2.14 13.84
CA GLY A 70 -3.57 1.18 12.81
C GLY A 70 -3.42 1.69 11.38
N ARG A 71 -2.83 2.86 11.16
CA ARG A 71 -2.52 3.39 9.84
C ARG A 71 -1.21 2.79 9.34
N VAL A 72 -1.10 2.57 8.03
CA VAL A 72 0.16 2.08 7.42
C VAL A 72 1.26 3.10 7.64
N ASN A 73 2.37 2.71 8.28
CA ASN A 73 3.54 3.57 8.47
C ASN A 73 4.72 3.19 7.60
N VAL A 74 4.78 1.96 7.10
CA VAL A 74 5.81 1.52 6.16
C VAL A 74 5.27 0.41 5.25
N THR A 75 5.68 0.44 3.98
CA THR A 75 5.53 -0.69 3.06
C THR A 75 6.88 -0.99 2.42
N THR A 76 7.19 -2.28 2.25
CA THR A 76 8.39 -2.71 1.52
C THR A 76 7.98 -3.68 0.41
N GLN A 77 8.65 -3.59 -0.73
CA GLN A 77 8.50 -4.54 -1.83
C GLN A 77 9.88 -4.80 -2.44
N GLY A 78 10.40 -6.00 -2.21
CA GLY A 78 11.79 -6.33 -2.53
C GLY A 78 12.75 -5.38 -1.78
N ARG A 79 13.56 -4.62 -2.53
CA ARG A 79 14.53 -3.66 -1.96
C ARG A 79 13.98 -2.24 -1.79
N ARG A 80 12.74 -1.97 -2.21
CA ARG A 80 12.10 -0.66 -2.10
C ARG A 80 11.30 -0.55 -0.82
N ALA A 81 11.42 0.59 -0.14
CA ALA A 81 10.61 0.92 1.02
C ALA A 81 9.93 2.28 0.82
N ILE A 82 8.72 2.40 1.34
CA ILE A 82 7.95 3.65 1.39
C ILE A 82 7.51 3.83 2.83
N GLU A 83 7.87 4.96 3.41
CA GLU A 83 7.40 5.36 4.73
C GLU A 83 6.28 6.39 4.62
N TYR A 84 5.36 6.34 5.58
CA TYR A 84 4.24 7.26 5.71
C TYR A 84 4.28 7.89 7.10
N HIS A 85 4.26 9.21 7.15
CA HIS A 85 4.20 9.99 8.39
C HIS A 85 2.90 10.80 8.40
N TYR A 86 2.32 10.94 9.58
CA TYR A 86 1.05 11.62 9.79
C TYR A 86 1.22 12.70 10.86
N PRO A 87 1.78 13.89 10.52
CA PRO A 87 2.03 14.96 11.47
C PRO A 87 0.77 15.43 12.17
N ASP A 88 -0.36 15.40 11.47
CA ASP A 88 -1.69 15.77 11.94
C ASP A 88 -2.78 14.92 11.25
N GLU A 89 -4.05 15.24 11.47
CA GLU A 89 -5.20 14.48 10.93
C GLU A 89 -5.45 14.72 9.43
N HIS A 90 -4.87 15.78 8.89
CA HIS A 90 -5.11 16.23 7.52
C HIS A 90 -3.87 16.17 6.63
N THR A 91 -2.75 15.72 7.15
CA THR A 91 -1.47 15.68 6.43
C THR A 91 -0.91 14.27 6.39
N VAL A 92 -0.55 13.81 5.18
CA VAL A 92 0.20 12.57 4.96
C VAL A 92 1.48 12.91 4.25
N ILE A 93 2.61 12.47 4.80
CA ILE A 93 3.93 12.57 4.17
C ILE A 93 4.32 11.17 3.73
N ARG A 94 4.59 11.02 2.43
CA ARG A 94 5.09 9.79 1.82
C ARG A 94 6.55 9.98 1.44
N CYS A 95 7.42 9.11 1.96
CA CYS A 95 8.84 9.10 1.66
C CYS A 95 9.21 7.80 0.93
N ILE A 96 9.76 7.88 -0.27
CA ILE A 96 10.36 6.72 -0.94
C ILE A 96 11.80 6.63 -0.51
N LEU A 97 12.15 5.51 0.12
CA LEU A 97 13.50 5.26 0.60
C LEU A 97 14.31 4.53 -0.47
N PRO A 98 15.60 4.85 -0.64
CA PRO A 98 16.50 4.05 -1.43
C PRO A 98 16.73 2.67 -0.77
N PRO A 99 17.28 1.70 -1.50
CA PRO A 99 17.74 0.44 -0.93
C PRO A 99 18.67 0.66 0.27
N GLU A 100 18.64 -0.24 1.25
CA GLU A 100 19.41 -0.10 2.51
C GLU A 100 20.92 0.14 2.28
N ASP A 101 21.49 -0.56 1.29
CA ASP A 101 22.92 -0.43 0.92
C ASP A 101 23.28 0.90 0.25
N GLU A 102 22.30 1.71 -0.14
CA GLU A 102 22.48 3.02 -0.75
C GLU A 102 22.20 4.19 0.21
N ARG A 103 21.47 3.94 1.32
CA ARG A 103 21.06 4.99 2.29
C ARG A 103 22.24 5.72 2.92
N ASP A 104 23.34 5.01 3.22
CA ASP A 104 24.54 5.58 3.85
C ASP A 104 25.37 6.43 2.89
N ARG A 105 25.20 6.25 1.56
CA ARG A 105 25.99 6.94 0.54
C ARG A 105 25.44 8.31 0.16
N HIS A 106 24.11 8.50 0.29
CA HIS A 106 23.41 9.71 -0.13
C HIS A 106 22.30 10.07 0.86
N PRO A 107 22.65 10.51 2.09
CA PRO A 107 21.65 10.74 3.14
C PRO A 107 20.64 11.85 2.81
N ASP A 108 21.00 12.85 2.01
CA ASP A 108 20.14 13.99 1.68
C ASP A 108 19.37 13.83 0.36
N GLU A 109 19.87 13.07 -0.61
CA GLU A 109 19.19 12.78 -1.88
C GLU A 109 18.21 11.60 -1.77
N SER A 110 18.21 10.93 -0.63
CA SER A 110 17.60 9.64 -0.43
C SER A 110 16.08 9.66 -0.28
N LEU A 111 15.46 10.80 -0.06
CA LEU A 111 14.03 10.89 0.25
C LEU A 111 13.26 11.63 -0.83
N LEU A 112 12.64 10.87 -1.75
CA LEU A 112 11.57 11.44 -2.58
C LEU A 112 10.33 11.65 -1.71
N LYS A 113 10.27 12.83 -1.09
CA LYS A 113 9.21 13.23 -0.19
C LYS A 113 8.07 13.85 -0.97
N THR A 114 6.87 13.35 -0.75
CA THR A 114 5.61 13.94 -1.24
C THR A 114 4.71 14.21 -0.05
N THR A 115 4.19 15.42 0.08
CA THR A 115 3.23 15.78 1.12
C THR A 115 1.85 15.92 0.52
N TYR A 116 0.85 15.28 1.12
CA TYR A 116 -0.55 15.37 0.75
C TYR A 116 -1.31 16.07 1.87
N ARG A 117 -2.11 17.10 1.53
CA ARG A 117 -2.97 17.78 2.49
C ARG A 117 -4.43 17.63 2.11
N TYR A 118 -5.26 17.44 3.12
CA TYR A 118 -6.68 17.20 2.99
C TYR A 118 -7.46 18.25 3.79
N ASN A 119 -8.68 18.56 3.38
CA ASN A 119 -9.61 19.37 4.18
C ASN A 119 -10.32 18.49 5.25
N ALA A 120 -11.17 19.13 6.06
CA ALA A 120 -11.94 18.44 7.11
C ALA A 120 -12.95 17.40 6.57
N ALA A 121 -13.31 17.48 5.28
CA ALA A 121 -14.14 16.47 4.61
C ALA A 121 -13.32 15.27 4.08
N GLY A 122 -12.00 15.27 4.24
CA GLY A 122 -11.09 14.21 3.74
C GLY A 122 -10.76 14.35 2.25
N GLU A 123 -11.05 15.49 1.62
CA GLU A 123 -10.75 15.73 0.23
C GLU A 123 -9.34 16.31 0.07
N LEU A 124 -8.60 15.84 -0.93
CA LEU A 124 -7.25 16.31 -1.25
C LEU A 124 -7.30 17.77 -1.73
N THR A 125 -6.57 18.66 -1.05
CA THR A 125 -6.49 20.09 -1.37
C THR A 125 -5.12 20.51 -1.91
N GLU A 126 -4.07 19.81 -1.52
CA GLU A 126 -2.71 20.17 -1.92
C GLU A 126 -1.81 18.93 -2.00
N VAL A 127 -0.91 18.91 -2.99
CA VAL A 127 0.20 17.96 -3.07
C VAL A 127 1.50 18.76 -3.27
N ILE A 128 2.47 18.54 -2.36
CA ILE A 128 3.81 19.10 -2.50
C ILE A 128 4.73 17.95 -2.96
N LEU A 129 5.27 18.08 -4.14
CA LEU A 129 6.16 17.13 -4.79
C LEU A 129 7.62 17.33 -4.36
N PRO A 130 8.52 16.37 -4.59
CA PRO A 130 9.95 16.59 -4.45
C PRO A 130 10.40 17.81 -5.30
N GLY A 131 11.23 18.69 -4.69
CA GLY A 131 11.65 19.96 -5.34
C GLY A 131 10.65 21.08 -5.23
N ASP A 132 9.75 21.01 -4.23
CA ASP A 132 8.83 22.07 -3.80
C ASP A 132 7.80 22.53 -4.86
N GLU A 133 7.58 21.71 -5.87
CA GLU A 133 6.43 21.92 -6.75
C GLU A 133 5.14 21.60 -5.99
N THR A 134 4.23 22.57 -5.97
CA THR A 134 2.95 22.46 -5.27
C THR A 134 1.81 22.43 -6.26
N LEU A 135 0.95 21.40 -6.15
CA LEU A 135 -0.32 21.30 -6.85
C LEU A 135 -1.45 21.59 -5.87
N THR A 136 -2.32 22.53 -6.21
CA THR A 136 -3.54 22.84 -5.45
C THR A 136 -4.78 22.41 -6.23
N PHE A 137 -5.81 21.98 -5.50
CA PHE A 137 -7.05 21.44 -6.06
C PHE A 137 -8.23 22.24 -5.51
N SER A 138 -9.01 22.86 -6.40
CA SER A 138 -10.27 23.51 -6.04
C SER A 138 -11.45 22.63 -6.43
N ARG A 139 -12.49 22.66 -5.61
CA ARG A 139 -13.71 21.87 -5.80
C ARG A 139 -14.95 22.73 -5.77
N ASP A 140 -15.99 22.29 -6.46
CA ASP A 140 -17.32 22.90 -6.36
C ASP A 140 -18.07 22.44 -5.10
N GLU A 141 -19.26 22.97 -4.88
CA GLU A 141 -20.12 22.59 -3.74
C GLU A 141 -20.55 21.12 -3.73
N ALA A 142 -20.45 20.43 -4.85
CA ALA A 142 -20.70 19.00 -4.97
C ALA A 142 -19.44 18.13 -4.75
N GLY A 143 -18.29 18.75 -4.38
CA GLY A 143 -17.01 18.08 -4.14
C GLY A 143 -16.26 17.67 -5.42
N ARG A 144 -16.71 18.08 -6.61
CA ARG A 144 -16.03 17.76 -7.88
C ARG A 144 -14.86 18.71 -8.07
N GLU A 145 -13.71 18.19 -8.49
CA GLU A 145 -12.55 19.01 -8.87
C GLU A 145 -12.90 19.89 -10.07
N VAL A 146 -12.73 21.20 -9.92
CA VAL A 146 -12.99 22.19 -10.98
C VAL A 146 -11.74 22.90 -11.46
N LEU A 147 -10.70 22.95 -10.63
CA LEU A 147 -9.43 23.59 -10.97
C LEU A 147 -8.28 22.83 -10.33
N ARG A 148 -7.23 22.61 -11.10
CA ARG A 148 -5.91 22.18 -10.63
C ARG A 148 -4.87 23.22 -11.05
N HIS A 149 -4.07 23.67 -10.11
CA HIS A 149 -3.06 24.70 -10.34
C HIS A 149 -1.71 24.25 -9.77
N SER A 150 -0.62 24.51 -10.51
CA SER A 150 0.76 24.34 -10.05
C SER A 150 1.41 25.70 -9.81
N ASN A 151 2.22 25.81 -8.74
CA ASN A 151 3.05 27.00 -8.50
C ASN A 151 4.11 27.24 -9.58
N ARG A 152 4.30 26.30 -10.52
CA ARG A 152 5.19 26.43 -11.69
C ARG A 152 4.46 26.88 -12.96
N GLY A 153 3.23 27.33 -12.85
CA GLY A 153 2.48 27.98 -13.94
C GLY A 153 1.59 27.05 -14.77
N PHE A 154 1.39 25.81 -14.34
CA PHE A 154 0.38 24.93 -14.94
C PHE A 154 -0.99 25.19 -14.28
N ALA A 155 -2.04 25.30 -15.09
CA ALA A 155 -3.43 25.30 -14.63
C ALA A 155 -4.29 24.46 -15.58
N CYS A 156 -5.24 23.72 -15.02
CA CYS A 156 -6.23 22.93 -15.76
C CYS A 156 -7.60 23.12 -15.11
N GLU A 157 -8.55 23.60 -15.90
CA GLU A 157 -9.97 23.71 -15.52
C GLU A 157 -10.73 22.52 -16.12
N GLN A 158 -11.72 22.00 -15.38
CA GLN A 158 -12.59 20.92 -15.81
C GLN A 158 -14.05 21.37 -15.86
#